data_6d6ab45185a4294f9d7d3b4918af622f
#
_entry.id   6d6ab45185a4294f9d7d3b4918af622f
#
_cell.length_a   1.000
_cell.length_b   1.000
_cell.length_c   1.000
_cell.angle_alpha   90.00
_cell.angle_beta   90.00
_cell.angle_gamma   90.00
#
_symmetry.space_group_name_H-M   'P 1'
#
loop_
_entity.id
_entity.type
_entity.pdbx_description
1 polymer ?
#
loop_
_entity_poly.entity_id
_entity_poly.type
_entity_poly.pdbx_seq_one_letter_code
_entity_poly.pdbx_strand_id
1 'polypeptide(L)'
;MTLDTPIGALYGVGPKYEKYFSNNSLYTVRDLLYYFPRAYQNRADVCRLADGALYSEPHSYILTVASDAKVAMIRRGMNILKFKAFDESGTVNITFFNQNYLKDIFKTGATFRFWGKVTQEKRSLFMSSPSYEPFLGDRPLAPYVSVYPLFSGVNQKYLAKLIGQIRAQIPVLIKDHLPEKIRLENGLCTLGYALENIHFPESSDALERAIRRLTFDELFIFALSISQMKTAVTEKTAPVMARCDLAPLLSQMPYELTNAQKRTISEIEADMCLKKAVFEPASTEKYVAQSFRLKPMNRIIVGDVGSGKTICAASASYIACKSGYQCALM
;
A
#
# COMPACT_ATOMS: atom_id res chain seq x y z
N MET A 1 26.45 9.40 -3.72
CA MET A 1 25.64 8.32 -3.13
C MET A 1 24.93 7.60 -4.25
N THR A 2 24.79 6.27 -4.18
CA THR A 2 24.01 5.43 -5.12
C THR A 2 22.95 4.66 -4.34
N LEU A 3 22.02 4.02 -5.03
CA LEU A 3 21.02 3.16 -4.37
C LEU A 3 21.64 1.98 -3.63
N ASP A 4 22.78 1.50 -4.10
CA ASP A 4 23.51 0.36 -3.51
C ASP A 4 24.53 0.80 -2.44
N THR A 5 24.57 2.09 -2.10
CA THR A 5 25.40 2.61 -0.99
C THR A 5 24.95 1.95 0.31
N PRO A 6 25.87 1.36 1.13
CA PRO A 6 25.51 0.77 2.42
C PRO A 6 24.91 1.80 3.38
N ILE A 7 23.93 1.38 4.20
CA ILE A 7 23.29 2.25 5.21
C ILE A 7 24.33 2.79 6.20
N GLY A 8 25.38 2.01 6.53
CA GLY A 8 26.48 2.43 7.39
C GLY A 8 27.23 3.67 6.93
N ALA A 9 27.13 4.03 5.63
CA ALA A 9 27.73 5.25 5.09
C ALA A 9 26.89 6.52 5.36
N LEU A 10 25.65 6.40 5.85
CA LEU A 10 24.81 7.53 6.20
C LEU A 10 25.27 8.16 7.51
N TYR A 11 25.21 9.49 7.56
CA TYR A 11 25.63 10.23 8.76
C TYR A 11 24.79 9.84 9.99
N GLY A 12 25.47 9.46 11.05
CA GLY A 12 24.89 9.04 12.32
C GLY A 12 24.61 7.54 12.44
N VAL A 13 24.94 6.73 11.43
CA VAL A 13 24.86 5.27 11.52
C VAL A 13 26.22 4.72 11.93
N GLY A 14 26.31 4.29 13.19
CA GLY A 14 27.48 3.58 13.71
C GLY A 14 27.27 2.05 13.69
N PRO A 15 28.32 1.25 14.02
CA PRO A 15 28.29 -0.22 13.94
C PRO A 15 27.11 -0.87 14.68
N LYS A 16 26.67 -0.27 15.79
CA LYS A 16 25.50 -0.74 16.56
C LYS A 16 24.21 -0.62 15.76
N TYR A 17 23.99 0.50 15.10
CA TYR A 17 22.80 0.72 14.29
C TYR A 17 22.84 -0.09 12.99
N GLU A 18 23.98 -0.19 12.37
CA GLU A 18 24.17 -1.04 11.19
C GLU A 18 23.75 -2.49 11.47
N LYS A 19 24.11 -3.03 12.65
CA LYS A 19 23.65 -4.34 13.10
C LYS A 19 22.14 -4.41 13.30
N TYR A 20 21.49 -3.34 13.79
CA TYR A 20 20.02 -3.32 13.92
C TYR A 20 19.35 -3.32 12.55
N PHE A 21 19.85 -2.60 11.58
CA PHE A 21 19.34 -2.58 10.21
C PHE A 21 19.54 -3.93 9.52
N SER A 22 20.73 -4.50 9.58
CA SER A 22 21.03 -5.80 8.95
C SER A 22 20.17 -6.95 9.51
N ASN A 23 19.87 -6.94 10.81
CA ASN A 23 18.95 -7.90 11.43
C ASN A 23 17.51 -7.80 10.91
N ASN A 24 17.15 -6.70 10.26
CA ASN A 24 15.84 -6.45 9.64
C ASN A 24 15.93 -6.41 8.11
N SER A 25 16.98 -7.01 7.52
CA SER A 25 17.21 -7.11 6.08
C SER A 25 17.30 -5.75 5.37
N LEU A 26 17.78 -4.72 6.08
CA LEU A 26 18.02 -3.39 5.53
C LEU A 26 19.53 -3.15 5.45
N TYR A 27 20.09 -3.16 4.24
CA TYR A 27 21.54 -3.09 4.00
C TYR A 27 21.96 -1.83 3.26
N THR A 28 21.10 -1.33 2.36
CA THR A 28 21.42 -0.28 1.40
C THR A 28 20.45 0.90 1.48
N VAL A 29 20.84 2.00 0.85
CA VAL A 29 19.96 3.17 0.65
C VAL A 29 18.68 2.77 -0.09
N ARG A 30 18.74 1.83 -1.03
CA ARG A 30 17.57 1.27 -1.71
C ARG A 30 16.59 0.67 -0.71
N ASP A 31 17.07 -0.21 0.17
CA ASP A 31 16.21 -0.88 1.15
C ASP A 31 15.53 0.13 2.08
N LEU A 32 16.25 1.20 2.45
CA LEU A 32 15.71 2.27 3.28
C LEU A 32 14.65 3.10 2.55
N LEU A 33 14.82 3.39 1.25
CA LEU A 33 13.83 4.10 0.42
C LEU A 33 12.57 3.27 0.14
N TYR A 34 12.67 1.95 0.15
CA TYR A 34 11.54 1.05 0.01
C TYR A 34 10.98 0.57 1.36
N TYR A 35 11.51 1.09 2.47
CA TYR A 35 10.96 0.85 3.80
C TYR A 35 9.81 1.83 4.08
N PHE A 36 8.63 1.50 3.55
CA PHE A 36 7.50 2.41 3.53
C PHE A 36 6.86 2.64 4.91
N PRO A 37 6.32 3.85 5.15
CA PRO A 37 5.51 4.12 6.32
C PRO A 37 4.27 3.21 6.37
N ARG A 38 3.88 2.80 7.59
CA ARG A 38 2.65 2.03 7.82
C ARG A 38 1.42 2.90 8.04
N ALA A 39 1.62 4.18 8.38
CA ALA A 39 0.56 5.14 8.66
C ALA A 39 1.08 6.58 8.52
N TYR A 40 0.17 7.53 8.48
CA TYR A 40 0.48 8.96 8.42
C TYR A 40 -0.31 9.69 9.49
N GLN A 41 0.35 10.64 10.17
CA GLN A 41 -0.28 11.57 11.08
C GLN A 41 -0.60 12.85 10.31
N ASN A 42 -1.88 13.16 10.13
CA ASN A 42 -2.28 14.46 9.62
C ASN A 42 -2.06 15.50 10.73
N ARG A 43 -1.15 16.44 10.51
CA ARG A 43 -0.82 17.53 11.42
C ARG A 43 -1.14 18.90 10.82
N ALA A 44 -1.79 18.94 9.66
CA ALA A 44 -2.17 20.17 8.99
C ALA A 44 -3.25 20.92 9.77
N ASP A 45 -4.21 20.16 10.32
CA ASP A 45 -5.35 20.71 11.00
C ASP A 45 -4.97 21.08 12.44
N VAL A 46 -4.87 22.39 12.72
CA VAL A 46 -4.62 22.90 14.07
C VAL A 46 -5.96 23.18 14.73
N CYS A 47 -6.17 22.52 15.88
CA CYS A 47 -7.38 22.64 16.68
C CYS A 47 -7.16 23.56 17.88
N ARG A 48 -8.26 24.12 18.43
CA ARG A 48 -8.24 24.87 19.68
C ARG A 48 -8.37 23.91 20.87
N LEU A 49 -7.76 24.26 22.00
CA LEU A 49 -7.83 23.45 23.23
C LEU A 49 -9.26 23.25 23.73
N ALA A 50 -10.12 24.26 23.60
CA ALA A 50 -11.52 24.17 24.00
C ALA A 50 -12.25 23.00 23.34
N ASP A 51 -11.92 22.70 22.09
CA ASP A 51 -12.54 21.64 21.31
C ASP A 51 -11.83 20.30 21.50
N GLY A 52 -10.61 20.31 22.06
CA GLY A 52 -9.70 19.18 22.12
C GLY A 52 -10.23 17.95 22.85
N ALA A 53 -11.04 18.14 23.88
CA ALA A 53 -11.64 17.06 24.64
C ALA A 53 -12.80 16.36 23.88
N LEU A 54 -13.31 16.97 22.82
CA LEU A 54 -14.38 16.40 21.98
C LEU A 54 -13.83 15.38 20.98
N TYR A 55 -12.52 15.41 20.70
CA TYR A 55 -11.89 14.54 19.72
C TYR A 55 -11.42 13.22 20.36
N SER A 56 -11.77 12.12 19.75
CA SER A 56 -11.29 10.78 20.14
C SER A 56 -9.85 10.52 19.69
N GLU A 57 -9.44 11.17 18.61
CA GLU A 57 -8.13 10.99 17.95
C GLU A 57 -7.16 12.13 18.30
N PRO A 58 -5.84 11.91 18.18
CA PRO A 58 -4.85 12.96 18.33
C PRO A 58 -4.95 14.05 17.27
N HIS A 59 -4.81 15.32 17.68
CA HIS A 59 -4.79 16.50 16.80
C HIS A 59 -3.58 17.39 17.08
N SER A 60 -3.36 18.37 16.20
CA SER A 60 -2.33 19.39 16.37
C SER A 60 -2.87 20.59 17.12
N TYR A 61 -2.05 21.14 18.04
CA TYR A 61 -2.34 22.34 18.83
C TYR A 61 -1.11 23.23 18.82
N ILE A 62 -1.27 24.52 18.53
CA ILE A 62 -0.20 25.52 18.68
C ILE A 62 -0.37 26.13 20.07
N LEU A 63 0.58 25.84 20.96
CA LEU A 63 0.48 26.22 22.36
C LEU A 63 1.73 26.96 22.83
N THR A 64 1.55 27.96 23.65
CA THR A 64 2.62 28.70 24.34
C THR A 64 2.81 28.15 25.74
N VAL A 65 4.05 27.90 26.12
CA VAL A 65 4.40 27.42 27.46
C VAL A 65 4.12 28.50 28.50
N ALA A 66 3.19 28.21 29.44
CA ALA A 66 2.75 29.12 30.47
C ALA A 66 3.62 29.11 31.74
N SER A 67 4.32 28.00 31.99
CA SER A 67 5.19 27.82 33.16
C SER A 67 6.35 26.94 32.87
N ASP A 68 7.50 27.20 33.45
CA ASP A 68 8.70 26.37 33.31
C ASP A 68 8.42 24.92 33.68
N ALA A 69 9.02 24.03 32.95
CA ALA A 69 8.89 22.58 33.11
C ALA A 69 9.51 22.14 34.45
N LYS A 70 8.70 21.46 35.28
CA LYS A 70 9.12 20.89 36.56
C LYS A 70 9.28 19.37 36.43
N VAL A 71 10.39 18.87 36.95
CA VAL A 71 10.66 17.43 37.04
C VAL A 71 10.34 16.95 38.44
N ALA A 72 9.53 15.91 38.55
CA ALA A 72 9.22 15.23 39.80
C ALA A 72 9.49 13.74 39.67
N MET A 73 10.11 13.15 40.69
CA MET A 73 10.26 11.69 40.79
C MET A 73 9.00 11.12 41.47
N ILE A 74 8.32 10.18 40.82
CA ILE A 74 7.14 9.51 41.39
C ILE A 74 7.55 8.24 42.12
N ARG A 75 8.47 7.48 41.52
CA ARG A 75 9.04 6.27 42.10
C ARG A 75 10.44 6.03 41.52
N ARG A 76 11.19 5.10 42.14
CA ARG A 76 12.54 4.74 41.63
C ARG A 76 12.45 4.34 40.15
N GLY A 77 13.18 5.02 39.27
CA GLY A 77 13.20 4.80 37.82
C GLY A 77 12.07 5.48 37.04
N MET A 78 11.18 6.25 37.67
CA MET A 78 10.08 6.95 36.97
C MET A 78 10.06 8.44 37.32
N ASN A 79 10.53 9.26 36.41
CA ASN A 79 10.46 10.71 36.47
C ASN A 79 9.33 11.23 35.57
N ILE A 80 8.69 12.28 36.03
CA ILE A 80 7.67 13.00 35.25
C ILE A 80 8.11 14.45 35.12
N LEU A 81 8.09 14.93 33.89
CA LEU A 81 8.20 16.35 33.58
C LEU A 81 6.81 16.90 33.31
N LYS A 82 6.43 17.97 34.03
CA LYS A 82 5.14 18.64 33.92
C LYS A 82 5.28 20.12 33.69
N PHE A 83 4.45 20.69 32.84
CA PHE A 83 4.27 22.13 32.66
C PHE A 83 2.87 22.43 32.14
N LYS A 84 2.51 23.72 32.16
CA LYS A 84 1.27 24.21 31.58
C LYS A 84 1.57 24.90 30.26
N ALA A 85 0.71 24.68 29.28
CA ALA A 85 0.71 25.40 28.03
C ALA A 85 -0.71 25.88 27.71
N PHE A 86 -0.86 26.92 26.91
CA PHE A 86 -2.14 27.54 26.60
C PHE A 86 -2.21 28.01 25.16
N ASP A 87 -3.44 28.16 24.68
CA ASP A 87 -3.82 28.94 23.52
C ASP A 87 -4.89 30.00 23.93
N GLU A 88 -5.49 30.66 22.96
CA GLU A 88 -6.54 31.64 23.19
C GLU A 88 -7.80 31.04 23.83
N SER A 89 -8.01 29.75 23.73
CA SER A 89 -9.22 29.04 24.15
C SER A 89 -9.11 28.36 25.52
N GLY A 90 -7.89 28.13 26.01
CA GLY A 90 -7.74 27.43 27.29
C GLY A 90 -6.31 27.10 27.68
N THR A 91 -6.19 26.31 28.74
CA THR A 91 -4.91 25.85 29.28
C THR A 91 -4.91 24.34 29.45
N VAL A 92 -3.81 23.69 29.11
CA VAL A 92 -3.61 22.25 29.21
C VAL A 92 -2.39 21.90 30.06
N ASN A 93 -2.49 20.85 30.86
CA ASN A 93 -1.37 20.28 31.61
C ASN A 93 -0.67 19.24 30.74
N ILE A 94 0.57 19.50 30.37
CA ILE A 94 1.38 18.59 29.55
C ILE A 94 2.32 17.78 30.43
N THR A 95 2.38 16.47 30.19
CA THR A 95 3.19 15.54 30.97
C THR A 95 4.06 14.68 30.05
N PHE A 96 5.34 14.56 30.36
CA PHE A 96 6.28 13.63 29.72
C PHE A 96 6.86 12.66 30.75
N PHE A 97 7.05 11.40 30.36
CA PHE A 97 7.61 10.37 31.24
C PHE A 97 9.05 10.09 30.87
N ASN A 98 9.94 10.05 31.87
CA ASN A 98 11.37 9.72 31.75
C ASN A 98 12.14 10.55 30.69
N GLN A 99 11.71 11.80 30.45
CA GLN A 99 12.32 12.72 29.47
C GLN A 99 12.77 14.03 30.15
N ASN A 100 13.62 13.92 31.16
CA ASN A 100 14.09 15.07 31.95
C ASN A 100 14.86 16.11 31.14
N TYR A 101 15.52 15.70 30.05
CA TYR A 101 16.24 16.56 29.12
C TYR A 101 15.35 17.62 28.45
N LEU A 102 14.04 17.40 28.42
CA LEU A 102 13.06 18.35 27.86
C LEU A 102 12.87 19.61 28.73
N LYS A 103 13.35 19.61 29.99
CA LYS A 103 13.24 20.76 30.88
C LYS A 103 13.85 22.02 30.28
N ASP A 104 14.94 21.87 29.55
CA ASP A 104 15.65 22.99 28.96
C ASP A 104 15.06 23.45 27.62
N ILE A 105 14.18 22.66 27.04
CA ILE A 105 13.48 22.95 25.78
C ILE A 105 12.20 23.77 26.06
N PHE A 106 11.39 23.34 27.03
CA PHE A 106 10.11 23.99 27.34
C PHE A 106 10.29 25.13 28.34
N LYS A 107 10.68 26.30 27.83
CA LYS A 107 10.79 27.52 28.60
C LYS A 107 9.52 28.36 28.47
N THR A 108 9.17 29.07 29.54
CA THR A 108 8.01 30.00 29.58
C THR A 108 8.07 30.98 28.41
N GLY A 109 6.98 31.15 27.69
CA GLY A 109 6.82 32.02 26.54
C GLY A 109 7.23 31.37 25.18
N ALA A 110 7.84 30.22 25.20
CA ALA A 110 8.15 29.51 23.95
C ALA A 110 6.90 28.83 23.37
N THR A 111 6.73 28.93 22.05
CA THR A 111 5.57 28.36 21.36
C THR A 111 5.97 27.11 20.58
N PHE A 112 5.14 26.07 20.66
CA PHE A 112 5.36 24.79 19.99
C PHE A 112 4.06 24.33 19.33
N ARG A 113 4.18 23.56 18.23
CA ARG A 113 3.11 22.69 17.77
C ARG A 113 3.21 21.37 18.51
N PHE A 114 2.18 21.04 19.27
CA PHE A 114 2.02 19.74 19.93
C PHE A 114 1.03 18.90 19.13
N TRP A 115 1.33 17.63 18.96
CA TRP A 115 0.42 16.65 18.38
C TRP A 115 0.16 15.55 19.40
N GLY A 116 -1.10 15.41 19.80
CA GLY A 116 -1.50 14.45 20.82
C GLY A 116 -2.99 14.51 21.11
N LYS A 117 -3.44 13.59 21.95
CA LYS A 117 -4.82 13.53 22.42
C LYS A 117 -4.96 14.39 23.66
N VAL A 118 -5.95 15.27 23.65
CA VAL A 118 -6.38 16.03 24.84
C VAL A 118 -7.42 15.22 25.56
N THR A 119 -7.28 15.08 26.89
CA THR A 119 -8.25 14.44 27.78
C THR A 119 -8.71 15.47 28.81
N GLN A 120 -9.98 15.40 29.19
CA GLN A 120 -10.53 16.26 30.21
C GLN A 120 -10.80 15.45 31.49
N GLU A 121 -10.24 15.91 32.59
CA GLU A 121 -10.54 15.38 33.91
C GLU A 121 -11.10 16.52 34.78
N LYS A 122 -12.34 16.39 35.22
CA LYS A 122 -13.09 17.45 35.92
C LYS A 122 -13.13 18.74 35.07
N ARG A 123 -12.41 19.79 35.48
CA ARG A 123 -12.30 21.07 34.76
C ARG A 123 -10.94 21.34 34.13
N SER A 124 -10.05 20.37 34.12
CA SER A 124 -8.68 20.52 33.63
C SER A 124 -8.43 19.67 32.40
N LEU A 125 -7.71 20.23 31.43
CA LEU A 125 -7.26 19.52 30.24
C LEU A 125 -5.87 18.94 30.49
N PHE A 126 -5.64 17.76 29.96
CA PHE A 126 -4.39 17.01 30.06
C PHE A 126 -3.94 16.49 28.70
N MET A 127 -2.63 16.46 28.50
CA MET A 127 -2.01 15.84 27.32
C MET A 127 -0.79 15.05 27.76
N SER A 128 -0.74 13.78 27.41
CA SER A 128 0.28 12.84 27.87
C SER A 128 1.24 12.51 26.73
N SER A 129 2.52 12.80 26.92
CA SER A 129 3.63 12.52 26.01
C SER A 129 3.34 12.89 24.53
N PRO A 130 2.86 14.13 24.23
CA PRO A 130 2.64 14.55 22.86
C PRO A 130 3.93 14.57 22.06
N SER A 131 3.83 14.41 20.75
CA SER A 131 4.91 14.83 19.85
C SER A 131 4.96 16.35 19.82
N TYR A 132 6.13 16.92 19.65
CA TYR A 132 6.30 18.38 19.65
C TYR A 132 7.33 18.81 18.62
N GLU A 133 7.17 20.03 18.11
CA GLU A 133 8.12 20.73 17.27
C GLU A 133 8.06 22.25 17.54
N PRO A 134 9.18 22.98 17.50
CA PRO A 134 9.17 24.42 17.67
C PRO A 134 8.31 25.09 16.62
N PHE A 135 7.47 26.06 17.05
CA PHE A 135 6.67 26.87 16.14
C PHE A 135 7.35 28.25 16.01
N LEU A 136 7.91 28.51 14.83
CA LEU A 136 8.69 29.72 14.54
C LEU A 136 7.90 30.72 13.66
N GLY A 137 6.58 30.64 13.67
CA GLY A 137 5.70 31.57 12.92
C GLY A 137 5.83 31.49 11.40
N ASP A 138 6.99 31.85 10.88
CA ASP A 138 7.22 32.00 9.44
C ASP A 138 7.62 30.69 8.71
N ARG A 139 7.88 29.63 9.44
CA ARG A 139 8.29 28.36 8.86
C ARG A 139 7.11 27.41 8.72
N PRO A 140 6.73 27.00 7.50
CA PRO A 140 5.67 26.03 7.32
C PRO A 140 6.07 24.69 7.96
N LEU A 141 5.18 24.17 8.79
CA LEU A 141 5.34 22.85 9.40
C LEU A 141 4.85 21.78 8.44
N ALA A 142 5.52 20.61 8.44
CA ALA A 142 5.08 19.50 7.60
C ALA A 142 3.63 19.11 7.93
N PRO A 143 2.73 19.09 6.92
CA PRO A 143 1.32 18.77 7.15
C PRO A 143 1.11 17.29 7.53
N TYR A 144 1.97 16.42 7.02
CA TYR A 144 1.91 14.99 7.28
C TYR A 144 3.23 14.49 7.86
N VAL A 145 3.15 13.59 8.84
CA VAL A 145 4.31 12.91 9.41
C VAL A 145 4.17 11.41 9.20
N SER A 146 5.11 10.85 8.48
CA SER A 146 5.19 9.42 8.19
C SER A 146 5.50 8.61 9.43
N VAL A 147 4.74 7.55 9.71
CA VAL A 147 4.94 6.63 10.83
C VAL A 147 5.45 5.31 10.30
N TYR A 148 6.70 4.99 10.60
CA TYR A 148 7.34 3.75 10.14
C TYR A 148 7.06 2.57 11.08
N PRO A 149 7.06 1.34 10.56
CA PRO A 149 7.21 0.16 11.40
C PRO A 149 8.52 0.27 12.18
N LEU A 150 8.49 0.02 13.50
CA LEU A 150 9.67 0.12 14.34
C LEU A 150 10.19 -1.27 14.69
N PHE A 151 11.50 -1.39 14.80
CA PHE A 151 12.19 -2.57 15.27
C PHE A 151 13.14 -2.23 16.43
N SER A 152 13.57 -3.26 17.13
CA SER A 152 14.36 -3.08 18.36
C SER A 152 15.59 -2.22 18.14
N GLY A 153 15.77 -1.21 18.99
CA GLY A 153 16.91 -0.31 19.00
C GLY A 153 16.83 0.89 18.07
N VAL A 154 15.78 1.00 17.22
CA VAL A 154 15.59 2.11 16.29
C VAL A 154 14.26 2.82 16.58
N ASN A 155 14.30 4.13 16.71
CA ASN A 155 13.11 4.94 16.97
C ASN A 155 12.65 5.71 15.72
N GLN A 156 11.41 6.17 15.75
CA GLN A 156 10.76 6.93 14.68
C GLN A 156 11.55 8.14 14.18
N LYS A 157 12.06 8.97 15.12
CA LYS A 157 12.80 10.18 14.79
C LYS A 157 14.12 9.87 14.08
N TYR A 158 14.77 8.79 14.49
CA TYR A 158 16.03 8.37 13.88
C TYR A 158 15.85 7.86 12.45
N LEU A 159 14.81 7.01 12.20
CA LEU A 159 14.46 6.57 10.85
C LEU A 159 14.11 7.75 9.94
N ALA A 160 13.23 8.63 10.39
CA ALA A 160 12.85 9.81 9.62
C ALA A 160 14.05 10.71 9.29
N LYS A 161 15.01 10.86 10.23
CA LYS A 161 16.25 11.61 10.01
C LYS A 161 17.12 10.95 8.94
N LEU A 162 17.28 9.63 8.96
CA LEU A 162 18.09 8.91 7.96
C LEU A 162 17.50 9.01 6.57
N ILE A 163 16.19 8.78 6.43
CA ILE A 163 15.48 8.91 5.14
C ILE A 163 15.53 10.36 4.66
N GLY A 164 15.44 11.33 5.57
CA GLY A 164 15.57 12.76 5.28
C GLY A 164 16.91 13.15 4.66
N GLN A 165 18.02 12.45 4.98
CA GLN A 165 19.33 12.69 4.34
C GLN A 165 19.34 12.32 2.85
N ILE A 166 18.46 11.42 2.45
CA ILE A 166 18.38 10.91 1.06
C ILE A 166 17.44 11.76 0.22
N ARG A 167 16.49 12.47 0.85
CA ARG A 167 15.40 13.19 0.18
C ARG A 167 15.87 14.03 -1.02
N ALA A 168 16.86 14.89 -0.82
CA ALA A 168 17.35 15.78 -1.86
C ALA A 168 17.99 15.04 -3.06
N GLN A 169 18.36 13.78 -2.88
CA GLN A 169 19.01 12.97 -3.90
C GLN A 169 18.03 12.05 -4.65
N ILE A 170 16.78 11.88 -4.17
CA ILE A 170 15.78 11.02 -4.80
C ILE A 170 15.63 11.31 -6.30
N PRO A 171 15.49 12.57 -6.76
CA PRO A 171 15.32 12.86 -8.19
C PRO A 171 16.51 12.41 -9.06
N VAL A 172 17.71 12.37 -8.49
CA VAL A 172 18.95 11.96 -9.21
C VAL A 172 19.16 10.45 -9.14
N LEU A 173 18.83 9.83 -8.00
CA LEU A 173 19.03 8.41 -7.76
C LEU A 173 17.98 7.54 -8.46
N ILE A 174 16.76 8.03 -8.60
CA ILE A 174 15.62 7.24 -9.05
C ILE A 174 15.36 7.49 -10.53
N LYS A 175 15.58 6.45 -11.32
CA LYS A 175 15.14 6.41 -12.72
C LYS A 175 13.80 5.70 -12.80
N ASP A 176 12.86 6.28 -13.54
CA ASP A 176 11.56 5.66 -13.75
C ASP A 176 11.73 4.43 -14.67
N HIS A 177 11.21 3.30 -14.25
CA HIS A 177 11.29 2.05 -15.01
C HIS A 177 10.06 1.85 -15.91
N LEU A 178 8.96 2.58 -15.67
CA LEU A 178 7.78 2.52 -16.53
C LEU A 178 8.00 3.40 -17.78
N PRO A 179 7.72 2.88 -18.98
CA PRO A 179 7.64 3.70 -20.18
C PRO A 179 6.67 4.86 -20.00
N GLU A 180 7.05 6.04 -20.47
CA GLU A 180 6.25 7.26 -20.31
C GLU A 180 4.82 7.10 -20.81
N LYS A 181 4.63 6.40 -21.94
CA LYS A 181 3.32 6.10 -22.51
C LYS A 181 2.42 5.38 -21.49
N ILE A 182 2.90 4.30 -20.86
CA ILE A 182 2.15 3.53 -19.86
C ILE A 182 1.84 4.39 -18.65
N ARG A 183 2.80 5.19 -18.21
CA ARG A 183 2.64 6.10 -17.06
C ARG A 183 1.54 7.13 -17.31
N LEU A 184 1.53 7.78 -18.47
CA LEU A 184 0.56 8.82 -18.85
C LEU A 184 -0.84 8.23 -19.08
N GLU A 185 -0.96 7.10 -19.78
CA GLU A 185 -2.24 6.43 -20.03
C GLU A 185 -2.95 6.00 -18.74
N ASN A 186 -2.20 5.71 -17.69
CA ASN A 186 -2.74 5.32 -16.37
C ASN A 186 -2.80 6.48 -15.36
N GLY A 187 -2.46 7.69 -15.75
CA GLY A 187 -2.49 8.88 -14.88
C GLY A 187 -1.55 8.76 -13.67
N LEU A 188 -0.37 8.13 -13.85
CA LEU A 188 0.58 7.88 -12.78
C LEU A 188 1.64 8.98 -12.70
N CYS A 189 2.05 9.36 -11.49
CA CYS A 189 3.20 10.21 -11.25
C CYS A 189 4.52 9.46 -11.52
N THR A 190 5.64 10.19 -11.56
CA THR A 190 6.97 9.58 -11.68
C THR A 190 7.34 8.80 -10.40
N LEU A 191 8.21 7.80 -10.55
CA LEU A 191 8.66 7.01 -9.40
C LEU A 191 9.40 7.87 -8.35
N GLY A 192 10.21 8.83 -8.78
CA GLY A 192 10.89 9.76 -7.89
C GLY A 192 9.90 10.60 -7.07
N TYR A 193 8.87 11.17 -7.72
CA TYR A 193 7.79 11.88 -7.03
C TYR A 193 7.06 10.98 -6.02
N ALA A 194 6.77 9.74 -6.42
CA ALA A 194 6.09 8.79 -5.53
C ALA A 194 6.94 8.47 -4.30
N LEU A 195 8.23 8.16 -4.47
CA LEU A 195 9.14 7.86 -3.37
C LEU A 195 9.38 9.08 -2.47
N GLU A 196 9.38 10.29 -3.00
CA GLU A 196 9.47 11.48 -2.17
C GLU A 196 8.19 11.66 -1.33
N ASN A 197 7.01 11.60 -1.96
CA ASN A 197 5.74 11.87 -1.28
C ASN A 197 5.22 10.72 -0.41
N ILE A 198 5.70 9.48 -0.59
CA ILE A 198 5.39 8.41 0.36
C ILE A 198 6.13 8.62 1.70
N HIS A 199 7.31 9.24 1.69
CA HIS A 199 8.10 9.53 2.89
C HIS A 199 7.83 10.92 3.47
N PHE A 200 7.60 11.92 2.61
CA PHE A 200 7.45 13.33 2.97
C PHE A 200 6.25 13.94 2.22
N PRO A 201 5.02 13.55 2.57
CA PRO A 201 3.83 14.02 1.87
C PRO A 201 3.67 15.52 1.99
N GLU A 202 3.53 16.21 0.87
CA GLU A 202 3.27 17.65 0.82
C GLU A 202 1.78 17.96 1.02
N SER A 203 0.91 17.02 0.62
CA SER A 203 -0.53 17.10 0.76
C SER A 203 -1.15 15.69 0.76
N SER A 204 -2.45 15.61 1.07
CA SER A 204 -3.22 14.37 0.95
C SER A 204 -3.25 13.85 -0.48
N ASP A 205 -3.46 14.73 -1.46
CA ASP A 205 -3.48 14.40 -2.88
C ASP A 205 -2.11 13.89 -3.37
N ALA A 206 -1.02 14.53 -2.92
CA ALA A 206 0.34 14.07 -3.25
C ALA A 206 0.63 12.68 -2.69
N LEU A 207 0.18 12.41 -1.45
CA LEU A 207 0.28 11.09 -0.83
C LEU A 207 -0.54 10.04 -1.58
N GLU A 208 -1.78 10.35 -1.94
CA GLU A 208 -2.66 9.43 -2.68
C GLU A 208 -2.07 9.07 -4.05
N ARG A 209 -1.56 10.06 -4.78
CA ARG A 209 -0.84 9.82 -6.06
C ARG A 209 0.40 8.96 -5.88
N ALA A 210 1.15 9.16 -4.80
CA ALA A 210 2.31 8.33 -4.49
C ALA A 210 1.91 6.88 -4.21
N ILE A 211 0.91 6.66 -3.35
CA ILE A 211 0.38 5.33 -3.04
C ILE A 211 -0.12 4.64 -4.31
N ARG A 212 -0.92 5.34 -5.13
CA ARG A 212 -1.44 4.80 -6.38
C ARG A 212 -0.32 4.34 -7.32
N ARG A 213 0.76 5.14 -7.46
CA ARG A 213 1.89 4.77 -8.28
C ARG A 213 2.61 3.52 -7.75
N LEU A 214 2.95 3.47 -6.47
CA LEU A 214 3.68 2.34 -5.89
C LEU A 214 2.86 1.06 -5.89
N THR A 215 1.56 1.15 -5.62
CA THR A 215 0.63 0.02 -5.73
C THR A 215 0.53 -0.49 -7.17
N PHE A 216 0.48 0.42 -8.16
CA PHE A 216 0.50 0.03 -9.57
C PHE A 216 1.78 -0.73 -9.92
N ASP A 217 2.94 -0.25 -9.49
CA ASP A 217 4.23 -0.89 -9.79
C ASP A 217 4.27 -2.32 -9.24
N GLU A 218 3.87 -2.55 -7.99
CA GLU A 218 3.82 -3.89 -7.39
C GLU A 218 2.88 -4.83 -8.13
N LEU A 219 1.66 -4.37 -8.40
CA LEU A 219 0.66 -5.17 -9.12
C LEU A 219 1.05 -5.43 -10.57
N PHE A 220 1.69 -4.45 -11.24
CA PHE A 220 2.17 -4.60 -12.61
C PHE A 220 3.28 -5.64 -12.72
N ILE A 221 4.26 -5.59 -11.82
CA ILE A 221 5.36 -6.59 -11.78
C ILE A 221 4.78 -7.98 -11.50
N PHE A 222 3.84 -8.09 -10.57
CA PHE A 222 3.17 -9.35 -10.25
C PHE A 222 2.39 -9.91 -11.46
N ALA A 223 1.58 -9.06 -12.12
CA ALA A 223 0.83 -9.45 -13.31
C ALA A 223 1.75 -9.85 -14.47
N LEU A 224 2.86 -9.13 -14.66
CA LEU A 224 3.87 -9.44 -15.67
C LEU A 224 4.53 -10.80 -15.40
N SER A 225 4.89 -11.07 -14.15
CA SER A 225 5.49 -12.35 -13.74
C SER A 225 4.54 -13.52 -14.00
N ILE A 226 3.25 -13.37 -13.66
CA ILE A 226 2.23 -14.37 -13.97
C ILE A 226 2.08 -14.56 -15.49
N SER A 227 2.09 -13.47 -16.25
CA SER A 227 2.00 -13.53 -17.71
C SER A 227 3.18 -14.29 -18.33
N GLN A 228 4.40 -14.02 -17.85
CA GLN A 228 5.60 -14.75 -18.28
C GLN A 228 5.53 -16.24 -17.93
N MET A 229 5.10 -16.59 -16.72
CA MET A 229 4.91 -17.98 -16.32
C MET A 229 3.86 -18.69 -17.21
N LYS A 230 2.75 -18.00 -17.53
CA LYS A 230 1.74 -18.52 -18.46
C LYS A 230 2.33 -18.75 -19.86
N THR A 231 3.17 -17.85 -20.34
CA THR A 231 3.79 -17.98 -21.67
C THR A 231 4.78 -19.16 -21.71
N ALA A 232 5.56 -19.37 -20.67
CA ALA A 232 6.47 -20.51 -20.55
C ALA A 232 5.73 -21.88 -20.49
N VAL A 233 4.50 -21.91 -19.99
CA VAL A 233 3.65 -23.12 -19.93
C VAL A 233 2.93 -23.35 -21.27
N THR A 234 2.88 -22.39 -22.19
CA THR A 234 2.03 -22.40 -23.41
C THR A 234 2.60 -23.19 -24.59
N GLU A 235 3.64 -24.00 -24.44
CA GLU A 235 3.98 -25.01 -25.43
C GLU A 235 3.00 -26.20 -25.45
N LYS A 236 2.16 -26.32 -24.42
CA LYS A 236 1.08 -27.32 -24.40
C LYS A 236 -0.04 -26.88 -25.33
N THR A 237 -0.37 -27.76 -26.25
CA THR A 237 -1.51 -27.57 -27.16
C THR A 237 -2.63 -28.51 -26.78
N ALA A 238 -3.87 -28.01 -26.84
CA ALA A 238 -5.07 -28.81 -26.62
C ALA A 238 -5.73 -29.16 -27.99
N PRO A 239 -6.44 -30.28 -28.06
CA PRO A 239 -7.27 -30.56 -29.21
C PRO A 239 -8.42 -29.57 -29.30
N VAL A 240 -8.82 -29.24 -30.51
CA VAL A 240 -9.99 -28.40 -30.76
C VAL A 240 -11.24 -29.23 -30.55
N MET A 241 -12.19 -28.74 -29.73
CA MET A 241 -13.47 -29.38 -29.52
C MET A 241 -14.45 -29.01 -30.64
N ALA A 242 -15.31 -29.93 -31.00
CA ALA A 242 -16.42 -29.63 -31.89
C ALA A 242 -17.52 -28.83 -31.14
N ARG A 243 -18.11 -27.83 -31.79
CA ARG A 243 -19.32 -27.22 -31.25
C ARG A 243 -20.44 -28.23 -31.18
N CYS A 244 -21.09 -28.33 -30.06
CA CYS A 244 -22.23 -29.20 -29.86
C CYS A 244 -23.44 -28.42 -29.31
N ASP A 245 -24.64 -28.95 -29.55
CA ASP A 245 -25.83 -28.41 -28.94
C ASP A 245 -25.84 -28.76 -27.45
N LEU A 246 -25.93 -27.75 -26.60
CA LEU A 246 -26.04 -27.87 -25.15
C LEU A 246 -27.48 -28.04 -24.68
N ALA A 247 -28.46 -27.85 -25.54
CA ALA A 247 -29.90 -27.95 -25.18
C ALA A 247 -30.25 -29.27 -24.48
N PRO A 248 -29.72 -30.47 -24.93
CA PRO A 248 -30.01 -31.72 -24.25
C PRO A 248 -29.51 -31.81 -22.82
N LEU A 249 -28.42 -31.11 -22.48
CA LEU A 249 -27.90 -31.01 -21.12
C LEU A 249 -28.72 -30.00 -20.31
N LEU A 250 -28.97 -28.82 -20.89
CA LEU A 250 -29.58 -27.71 -20.19
C LEU A 250 -31.09 -27.94 -19.93
N SER A 251 -31.78 -28.67 -20.80
CA SER A 251 -33.19 -29.01 -20.62
C SER A 251 -33.44 -29.97 -19.44
N GLN A 252 -32.43 -30.66 -18.95
CA GLN A 252 -32.53 -31.53 -17.77
C GLN A 252 -32.44 -30.77 -16.46
N MET A 253 -32.10 -29.46 -16.49
CA MET A 253 -32.02 -28.66 -15.29
C MET A 253 -33.37 -28.24 -14.77
N PRO A 254 -33.63 -28.31 -13.46
CA PRO A 254 -34.91 -27.92 -12.85
C PRO A 254 -35.07 -26.40 -12.74
N TYR A 255 -34.17 -25.60 -13.32
CA TYR A 255 -34.16 -24.14 -13.26
C TYR A 255 -33.58 -23.54 -14.56
N GLU A 256 -33.94 -22.29 -14.82
CA GLU A 256 -33.37 -21.53 -15.92
C GLU A 256 -31.97 -20.94 -15.54
N LEU A 257 -31.08 -20.96 -16.51
CA LEU A 257 -29.76 -20.37 -16.34
C LEU A 257 -29.82 -18.84 -16.22
N THR A 258 -29.08 -18.27 -15.29
CA THR A 258 -28.89 -16.83 -15.21
C THR A 258 -28.08 -16.30 -16.40
N ASN A 259 -28.17 -14.99 -16.65
CA ASN A 259 -27.42 -14.36 -17.73
C ASN A 259 -25.89 -14.49 -17.53
N ALA A 260 -25.41 -14.48 -16.27
CA ALA A 260 -24.00 -14.70 -15.94
C ALA A 260 -23.55 -16.12 -16.30
N GLN A 261 -24.36 -17.14 -15.97
CA GLN A 261 -24.07 -18.53 -16.33
C GLN A 261 -24.08 -18.74 -17.86
N LYS A 262 -25.07 -18.20 -18.56
CA LYS A 262 -25.15 -18.24 -20.04
C LYS A 262 -23.89 -17.62 -20.67
N ARG A 263 -23.47 -16.46 -20.19
CA ARG A 263 -22.23 -15.79 -20.65
C ARG A 263 -20.98 -16.64 -20.38
N THR A 264 -20.84 -17.17 -19.16
CA THR A 264 -19.67 -18.01 -18.78
C THR A 264 -19.60 -19.26 -19.65
N ILE A 265 -20.72 -19.94 -19.92
CA ILE A 265 -20.78 -21.11 -20.78
C ILE A 265 -20.40 -20.76 -22.22
N SER A 266 -20.87 -19.62 -22.73
CA SER A 266 -20.50 -19.15 -24.08
C SER A 266 -19.00 -18.82 -24.20
N GLU A 267 -18.38 -18.27 -23.15
CA GLU A 267 -16.95 -18.00 -23.11
C GLU A 267 -16.13 -19.31 -23.05
N ILE A 268 -16.60 -20.32 -22.29
CA ILE A 268 -16.00 -21.65 -22.24
C ILE A 268 -16.05 -22.29 -23.63
N GLU A 269 -17.21 -22.26 -24.29
CA GLU A 269 -17.37 -22.77 -25.63
C GLU A 269 -16.44 -22.07 -26.62
N ALA A 270 -16.29 -20.75 -26.52
CA ALA A 270 -15.40 -19.98 -27.38
C ALA A 270 -13.92 -20.32 -27.19
N ASP A 271 -13.51 -20.72 -25.98
CA ASP A 271 -12.13 -21.14 -25.69
C ASP A 271 -11.86 -22.59 -26.12
N MET A 272 -12.84 -23.47 -26.05
CA MET A 272 -12.69 -24.89 -26.37
C MET A 272 -12.90 -25.19 -27.85
N CYS A 273 -13.73 -24.40 -28.54
CA CYS A 273 -14.11 -24.61 -29.93
C CYS A 273 -13.56 -23.50 -30.82
N LEU A 274 -13.10 -23.82 -32.02
CA LEU A 274 -12.74 -22.79 -33.00
C LEU A 274 -13.98 -21.96 -33.38
N LYS A 275 -13.86 -20.63 -33.37
CA LYS A 275 -14.75 -19.77 -34.15
C LYS A 275 -14.62 -20.19 -35.60
N LYS A 276 -15.73 -20.40 -36.32
CA LYS A 276 -15.74 -20.75 -37.74
C LYS A 276 -14.61 -20.02 -38.48
N ALA A 277 -13.59 -20.76 -38.91
CA ALA A 277 -12.67 -20.22 -39.88
C ALA A 277 -13.48 -19.91 -41.14
N VAL A 278 -13.42 -18.69 -41.64
CA VAL A 278 -13.93 -18.35 -42.97
C VAL A 278 -12.99 -19.07 -43.90
N PHE A 279 -13.45 -20.21 -44.45
CA PHE A 279 -12.77 -20.89 -45.52
C PHE A 279 -12.92 -20.04 -46.79
N GLU A 280 -11.85 -19.37 -47.20
CA GLU A 280 -11.69 -19.05 -48.61
C GLU A 280 -11.33 -20.33 -49.34
N PRO A 281 -12.04 -20.69 -50.43
CA PRO A 281 -11.73 -21.85 -51.20
C PRO A 281 -10.48 -21.55 -52.05
N ALA A 282 -9.28 -21.93 -51.59
CA ALA A 282 -8.10 -22.00 -52.43
C ALA A 282 -7.96 -23.44 -52.95
N SER A 283 -8.19 -23.58 -54.25
CA SER A 283 -7.77 -24.60 -55.21
C SER A 283 -7.04 -25.84 -54.65
N THR A 284 -7.71 -26.99 -54.95
CA THR A 284 -7.16 -28.34 -55.20
C THR A 284 -5.65 -28.51 -54.98
N GLU A 285 -5.26 -29.17 -53.93
CA GLU A 285 -4.42 -30.35 -53.85
C GLU A 285 -3.92 -30.64 -52.43
N LYS A 286 -4.09 -31.91 -52.03
CA LYS A 286 -3.59 -32.56 -50.82
C LYS A 286 -4.08 -32.01 -49.48
N TYR A 287 -5.16 -32.62 -48.99
CA TYR A 287 -5.55 -32.58 -47.57
C TYR A 287 -4.43 -33.18 -46.70
N VAL A 288 -3.55 -32.34 -46.21
CA VAL A 288 -2.90 -32.59 -44.93
C VAL A 288 -3.82 -32.02 -43.89
N ALA A 289 -4.44 -32.89 -43.10
CA ALA A 289 -5.18 -32.49 -41.91
C ALA A 289 -4.20 -31.80 -40.99
N GLN A 290 -4.03 -30.46 -41.13
CA GLN A 290 -3.41 -29.64 -40.12
C GLN A 290 -4.31 -29.71 -38.90
N SER A 291 -3.91 -30.52 -37.93
CA SER A 291 -4.54 -30.57 -36.62
C SER A 291 -4.41 -29.18 -35.99
N PHE A 292 -5.44 -28.35 -36.15
CA PHE A 292 -5.53 -27.07 -35.44
C PHE A 292 -5.48 -27.36 -33.94
N ARG A 293 -4.45 -26.86 -33.27
CA ARG A 293 -4.30 -26.99 -31.85
C ARG A 293 -4.52 -25.61 -31.19
N LEU A 294 -5.42 -25.54 -30.23
CA LEU A 294 -5.66 -24.35 -29.42
C LEU A 294 -4.77 -24.39 -28.17
N LYS A 295 -4.59 -23.23 -27.56
CA LYS A 295 -4.09 -23.19 -26.19
C LYS A 295 -5.10 -23.89 -25.27
N PRO A 296 -4.64 -24.72 -24.30
CA PRO A 296 -5.52 -25.29 -23.31
C PRO A 296 -6.29 -24.18 -22.58
N MET A 297 -7.59 -24.35 -22.45
CA MET A 297 -8.39 -23.47 -21.62
C MET A 297 -7.92 -23.56 -20.18
N ASN A 298 -7.67 -22.40 -19.56
CA ASN A 298 -7.31 -22.29 -18.14
C ASN A 298 -8.10 -21.10 -17.55
N ARG A 299 -9.29 -21.40 -17.01
CA ARG A 299 -10.21 -20.40 -16.46
C ARG A 299 -10.53 -20.68 -15.00
N ILE A 300 -10.65 -19.59 -14.23
CA ILE A 300 -11.21 -19.61 -12.88
C ILE A 300 -12.63 -19.06 -12.96
N ILE A 301 -13.60 -19.81 -12.43
CA ILE A 301 -14.98 -19.36 -12.27
C ILE A 301 -15.17 -18.96 -10.82
N VAL A 302 -15.44 -17.67 -10.58
CA VAL A 302 -15.68 -17.09 -9.26
C VAL A 302 -17.18 -16.87 -9.08
N GLY A 303 -17.71 -17.26 -7.93
CA GLY A 303 -19.10 -17.04 -7.56
C GLY A 303 -19.39 -17.56 -6.15
N ASP A 304 -20.47 -17.08 -5.55
CA ASP A 304 -20.88 -17.49 -4.21
C ASP A 304 -21.29 -18.98 -4.14
N VAL A 305 -21.42 -19.49 -2.92
CA VAL A 305 -21.98 -20.83 -2.69
C VAL A 305 -23.41 -20.86 -3.21
N GLY A 306 -23.73 -21.88 -4.01
CA GLY A 306 -25.05 -21.98 -4.63
C GLY A 306 -25.23 -21.19 -5.94
N SER A 307 -24.24 -20.44 -6.43
CA SER A 307 -24.31 -19.68 -7.69
C SER A 307 -24.35 -20.55 -8.97
N GLY A 308 -24.31 -21.88 -8.82
CA GLY A 308 -24.38 -22.82 -9.95
C GLY A 308 -23.08 -22.97 -10.76
N LYS A 309 -21.90 -22.79 -10.14
CA LYS A 309 -20.61 -23.02 -10.81
C LYS A 309 -20.48 -24.40 -11.44
N THR A 310 -21.11 -25.40 -10.84
CA THR A 310 -21.08 -26.80 -11.30
C THR A 310 -21.68 -26.98 -12.69
N ILE A 311 -22.72 -26.21 -13.05
CA ILE A 311 -23.34 -26.32 -14.40
C ILE A 311 -22.37 -25.79 -15.47
N CYS A 312 -21.57 -24.79 -15.18
CA CYS A 312 -20.53 -24.30 -16.09
C CYS A 312 -19.45 -25.36 -16.32
N ALA A 313 -19.02 -26.04 -15.25
CA ALA A 313 -18.06 -27.16 -15.36
C ALA A 313 -18.67 -28.37 -16.10
N ALA A 314 -19.94 -28.73 -15.82
CA ALA A 314 -20.63 -29.78 -16.51
C ALA A 314 -20.80 -29.49 -18.02
N SER A 315 -21.07 -28.23 -18.38
CA SER A 315 -21.13 -27.82 -19.80
C SER A 315 -19.81 -27.99 -20.51
N ALA A 316 -18.68 -27.62 -19.88
CA ALA A 316 -17.35 -27.85 -20.41
C ALA A 316 -17.07 -29.34 -20.62
N SER A 317 -17.40 -30.17 -19.62
CA SER A 317 -17.24 -31.62 -19.69
C SER A 317 -18.10 -32.23 -20.79
N TYR A 318 -19.34 -31.76 -20.95
CA TYR A 318 -20.24 -32.21 -21.99
C TYR A 318 -19.69 -31.93 -23.40
N ILE A 319 -19.16 -30.73 -23.64
CA ILE A 319 -18.51 -30.36 -24.91
C ILE A 319 -17.35 -31.30 -25.22
N ALA A 320 -16.49 -31.58 -24.22
CA ALA A 320 -15.34 -32.47 -24.40
C ALA A 320 -15.79 -33.91 -24.67
N CYS A 321 -16.75 -34.46 -23.93
CA CYS A 321 -17.29 -35.81 -24.15
C CYS A 321 -17.95 -35.95 -25.52
N LYS A 322 -18.74 -34.95 -25.97
CA LYS A 322 -19.33 -34.95 -27.30
C LYS A 322 -18.28 -34.85 -28.41
N SER A 323 -17.13 -34.33 -28.13
CA SER A 323 -15.97 -34.30 -29.03
C SER A 323 -15.11 -35.59 -28.99
N GLY A 324 -15.52 -36.61 -28.21
CA GLY A 324 -14.80 -37.91 -28.11
C GLY A 324 -13.67 -37.92 -27.09
N TYR A 325 -13.59 -36.92 -26.18
CA TYR A 325 -12.53 -36.87 -25.18
C TYR A 325 -13.05 -37.26 -23.79
N GLN A 326 -12.15 -37.76 -22.95
CA GLN A 326 -12.44 -38.09 -21.55
C GLN A 326 -12.31 -36.84 -20.68
N CYS A 327 -13.16 -36.72 -19.66
CA CYS A 327 -13.12 -35.66 -18.65
C CYS A 327 -12.98 -36.24 -17.25
N ALA A 328 -12.23 -35.54 -16.40
CA ALA A 328 -12.21 -35.78 -14.97
C ALA A 328 -12.71 -34.53 -14.25
N LEU A 329 -13.70 -34.68 -13.38
CA LEU A 329 -14.19 -33.65 -12.48
C LEU A 329 -13.84 -34.07 -11.06
N MET A 330 -13.08 -33.23 -10.32
CA MET A 330 -12.66 -33.49 -8.94
C MET A 330 -13.37 -32.52 -7.97
#